data_15dc5a175821eb6aec8d96ba53ec6d10
#
_entry.id   15dc5a175821eb6aec8d96ba53ec6d10
#
_cell.length_a   1.000
_cell.length_b   1.000
_cell.length_c   1.000
_cell.angle_alpha   90.00
_cell.angle_beta   90.00
_cell.angle_gamma   90.00
#
_symmetry.space_group_name_H-M   'P 1'
#
loop_
_entity.id
_entity.type
_entity.pdbx_description
1 polymer ?
#
loop_
_entity_poly.entity_id
_entity_poly.type
_entity_poly.pdbx_seq_one_letter_code
_entity_poly.pdbx_strand_id
1 'polypeptide(L)'
;MKIAKIEVGEVNIPLVTPFKTALRTVDHVNDLVVRITADDGQVGFGEAPPTAVITGDTKGSIRCAIEEFIAPSLVGMEIENLDGIMAKLHSCILKNTSAKAAVDMAIYDLYAKNLGQPLYKVLGGRKTQFETDITISVNPIDEMVSDSLKAVADGFNILKVKVGKEGLKDVARIEAIRKAVGPDVILRVDANQGWTPKDSVRIIRAMEDRGLDIDLVEQPVHAHDFAGMQFVTGQVATPILADESVFSV
;
A
#
# COMPACT_ATOMS: atom_id res chain seq x y z
N MET A 1 -26.07 -13.40 -13.26
CA MET A 1 -25.60 -13.82 -11.92
C MET A 1 -25.83 -12.68 -10.93
N LYS A 2 -26.47 -12.97 -9.77
CA LYS A 2 -26.83 -11.94 -8.78
C LYS A 2 -26.01 -12.08 -7.51
N ILE A 3 -25.73 -10.95 -6.86
CA ILE A 3 -25.13 -10.93 -5.53
C ILE A 3 -26.18 -11.49 -4.55
N ALA A 4 -25.92 -12.68 -4.00
CA ALA A 4 -26.81 -13.33 -3.03
C ALA A 4 -26.49 -12.92 -1.60
N LYS A 5 -25.19 -12.78 -1.27
CA LYS A 5 -24.73 -12.50 0.09
C LYS A 5 -23.39 -11.77 0.10
N ILE A 6 -23.21 -10.88 1.06
CA ILE A 6 -21.93 -10.22 1.39
C ILE A 6 -21.63 -10.48 2.86
N GLU A 7 -20.47 -11.03 3.17
CA GLU A 7 -20.04 -11.42 4.52
C GLU A 7 -18.68 -10.83 4.83
N VAL A 8 -18.45 -10.52 6.12
CA VAL A 8 -17.17 -10.00 6.62
C VAL A 8 -16.58 -10.99 7.62
N GLY A 9 -15.39 -11.49 7.31
CA GLY A 9 -14.57 -12.31 8.21
C GLY A 9 -13.36 -11.53 8.73
N GLU A 10 -12.68 -12.09 9.74
CA GLU A 10 -11.42 -11.56 10.26
C GLU A 10 -10.30 -12.57 10.05
N VAL A 11 -9.13 -12.05 9.68
CA VAL A 11 -7.88 -12.80 9.57
C VAL A 11 -6.88 -12.20 10.56
N ASN A 12 -6.30 -13.06 11.39
CA ASN A 12 -5.25 -12.67 12.34
C ASN A 12 -4.09 -13.67 12.20
N ILE A 13 -2.98 -13.21 11.61
CA ILE A 13 -1.81 -14.04 11.30
C ILE A 13 -0.57 -13.36 11.86
N PRO A 14 0.25 -14.05 12.69
CA PRO A 14 1.51 -13.50 13.17
C PRO A 14 2.48 -13.33 12.01
N LEU A 15 3.22 -12.20 12.02
CA LEU A 15 4.32 -11.99 11.08
C LEU A 15 5.55 -12.79 11.53
N VAL A 16 6.31 -13.32 10.58
CA VAL A 16 7.60 -13.98 10.85
C VAL A 16 8.60 -13.01 11.46
N THR A 17 8.62 -11.77 10.98
CA THR A 17 9.40 -10.67 11.53
C THR A 17 8.50 -9.43 11.67
N PRO A 18 8.63 -8.65 12.75
CA PRO A 18 7.86 -7.43 12.92
C PRO A 18 8.15 -6.42 11.79
N PHE A 19 7.09 -5.84 11.23
CA PHE A 19 7.18 -4.79 10.22
C PHE A 19 7.24 -3.41 10.90
N LYS A 20 8.31 -2.66 10.63
CA LYS A 20 8.58 -1.37 11.29
C LYS A 20 8.69 -0.24 10.28
N THR A 21 7.96 0.84 10.51
CA THR A 21 8.01 2.10 9.75
C THR A 21 8.31 3.27 10.71
N ALA A 22 8.36 4.50 10.16
CA ALA A 22 8.45 5.70 11.00
C ALA A 22 7.26 5.82 11.96
N LEU A 23 6.06 5.42 11.52
CA LEU A 23 4.80 5.63 12.26
C LEU A 23 4.45 4.50 13.22
N ARG A 24 4.80 3.24 12.93
CA ARG A 24 4.30 2.09 13.71
C ARG A 24 5.17 0.85 13.60
N THR A 25 4.95 -0.07 14.54
CA THR A 25 5.43 -1.46 14.48
C THR A 25 4.21 -2.38 14.45
N VAL A 26 4.23 -3.37 13.56
CA VAL A 26 3.18 -4.37 13.38
C VAL A 26 3.80 -5.75 13.49
N ASP A 27 3.24 -6.62 14.32
CA ASP A 27 3.67 -8.00 14.55
C ASP A 27 2.66 -9.05 14.08
N HIS A 28 1.45 -8.60 13.71
CA HIS A 28 0.37 -9.44 13.17
C HIS A 28 -0.30 -8.76 11.98
N VAL A 29 -0.64 -9.51 10.96
CA VAL A 29 -1.68 -9.14 10.00
C VAL A 29 -3.02 -9.30 10.71
N ASN A 30 -3.77 -8.22 10.82
CA ASN A 30 -5.05 -8.19 11.51
C ASN A 30 -6.07 -7.50 10.60
N ASP A 31 -6.66 -8.29 9.69
CA ASP A 31 -7.37 -7.80 8.53
C ASP A 31 -8.83 -8.24 8.49
N LEU A 32 -9.64 -7.49 7.74
CA LEU A 32 -11.02 -7.84 7.42
C LEU A 32 -11.09 -8.36 5.99
N VAL A 33 -11.68 -9.53 5.81
CA VAL A 33 -11.90 -10.15 4.50
C VAL A 33 -13.38 -10.10 4.16
N VAL A 34 -13.70 -9.59 2.97
CA VAL A 34 -15.04 -9.62 2.40
C VAL A 34 -15.17 -10.82 1.49
N ARG A 35 -16.27 -11.57 1.66
CA ARG A 35 -16.69 -12.62 0.75
C ARG A 35 -18.05 -12.28 0.17
N ILE A 36 -18.11 -12.16 -1.16
CA ILE A 36 -19.36 -12.01 -1.91
C ILE A 36 -19.70 -13.36 -2.52
N THR A 37 -20.91 -13.86 -2.24
CA THR A 37 -21.43 -15.09 -2.83
C THR A 37 -22.54 -14.76 -3.81
N ALA A 38 -22.46 -15.28 -5.02
CA ALA A 38 -23.48 -15.17 -6.05
C ALA A 38 -24.57 -16.24 -5.90
N ASP A 39 -25.70 -16.06 -6.59
CA ASP A 39 -26.84 -16.97 -6.58
C ASP A 39 -26.54 -18.35 -7.21
N ASP A 40 -25.50 -18.47 -8.02
CA ASP A 40 -24.99 -19.72 -8.57
C ASP A 40 -23.89 -20.38 -7.71
N GLY A 41 -23.54 -19.77 -6.56
CA GLY A 41 -22.55 -20.28 -5.61
C GLY A 41 -21.11 -19.85 -5.89
N GLN A 42 -20.83 -19.10 -6.96
CA GLN A 42 -19.50 -18.50 -7.15
C GLN A 42 -19.21 -17.47 -6.07
N VAL A 43 -17.92 -17.32 -5.75
CA VAL A 43 -17.47 -16.40 -4.70
C VAL A 43 -16.37 -15.47 -5.18
N GLY A 44 -16.44 -14.20 -4.73
CA GLY A 44 -15.38 -13.20 -4.87
C GLY A 44 -14.88 -12.77 -3.51
N PHE A 45 -13.59 -12.40 -3.45
CA PHE A 45 -12.90 -11.98 -2.22
C PHE A 45 -12.27 -10.61 -2.37
N GLY A 46 -12.26 -9.85 -1.27
CA GLY A 46 -11.53 -8.61 -1.10
C GLY A 46 -11.13 -8.45 0.36
N GLU A 47 -10.26 -7.49 0.64
CA GLU A 47 -9.74 -7.25 2.00
C GLU A 47 -9.71 -5.76 2.35
N ALA A 48 -9.74 -5.45 3.64
CA ALA A 48 -9.64 -4.10 4.18
C ALA A 48 -8.76 -4.08 5.44
N PRO A 49 -7.47 -3.70 5.32
CA PRO A 49 -6.61 -3.52 6.47
C PRO A 49 -7.04 -2.30 7.29
N PRO A 50 -7.36 -2.47 8.61
CA PRO A 50 -7.75 -1.38 9.47
C PRO A 50 -6.52 -0.56 9.87
N THR A 51 -6.27 0.55 9.18
CA THR A 51 -5.08 1.38 9.39
C THR A 51 -5.47 2.75 9.93
N ALA A 52 -5.83 2.81 11.22
CA ALA A 52 -6.36 4.01 11.87
C ALA A 52 -5.45 5.25 11.76
N VAL A 53 -4.12 5.06 11.72
CA VAL A 53 -3.14 6.16 11.62
C VAL A 53 -2.89 6.67 10.19
N ILE A 54 -3.45 6.00 9.17
CA ILE A 54 -3.28 6.36 7.75
C ILE A 54 -4.64 6.72 7.15
N THR A 55 -5.58 5.77 7.13
CA THR A 55 -6.91 5.95 6.53
C THR A 55 -7.95 6.44 7.54
N GLY A 56 -7.69 6.29 8.84
CA GLY A 56 -8.66 6.56 9.91
C GLY A 56 -9.64 5.40 10.14
N ASP A 57 -9.59 4.36 9.33
CA ASP A 57 -10.50 3.22 9.43
C ASP A 57 -10.06 2.23 10.51
N THR A 58 -11.04 1.71 11.24
CA THR A 58 -10.91 0.68 12.27
C THR A 58 -11.68 -0.57 11.84
N LYS A 59 -11.43 -1.72 12.48
CA LYS A 59 -12.23 -2.93 12.25
C LYS A 59 -13.74 -2.68 12.41
N GLY A 60 -14.11 -1.95 13.46
CA GLY A 60 -15.51 -1.64 13.73
C GLY A 60 -16.15 -0.76 12.68
N SER A 61 -15.46 0.31 12.23
CA SER A 61 -15.98 1.20 11.19
C SER A 61 -16.11 0.50 9.83
N ILE A 62 -15.10 -0.31 9.44
CA ILE A 62 -15.13 -1.08 8.20
C ILE A 62 -16.29 -2.10 8.22
N ARG A 63 -16.41 -2.89 9.29
CA ARG A 63 -17.50 -3.88 9.44
C ARG A 63 -18.87 -3.22 9.38
N CYS A 64 -19.10 -2.19 10.17
CA CYS A 64 -20.36 -1.45 10.20
C CYS A 64 -20.71 -0.87 8.81
N ALA A 65 -19.74 -0.24 8.12
CA ALA A 65 -19.96 0.31 6.79
C ALA A 65 -20.38 -0.77 5.79
N ILE A 66 -19.75 -1.96 5.85
CA ILE A 66 -20.10 -3.05 4.94
C ILE A 66 -21.45 -3.67 5.30
N GLU A 67 -21.67 -4.06 6.56
CA GLU A 67 -22.84 -4.83 6.97
C GLU A 67 -24.13 -4.00 6.98
N GLU A 68 -24.07 -2.73 7.39
CA GLU A 68 -25.26 -1.90 7.59
C GLU A 68 -25.59 -1.00 6.39
N PHE A 69 -24.61 -0.68 5.54
CA PHE A 69 -24.80 0.29 4.44
C PHE A 69 -24.53 -0.31 3.06
N ILE A 70 -23.37 -0.96 2.87
CA ILE A 70 -22.97 -1.43 1.55
C ILE A 70 -23.71 -2.70 1.16
N ALA A 71 -23.71 -3.73 2.00
CA ALA A 71 -24.33 -5.02 1.70
C ALA A 71 -25.84 -4.88 1.41
N PRO A 72 -26.65 -4.16 2.23
CA PRO A 72 -28.07 -3.97 1.91
C PRO A 72 -28.33 -3.22 0.60
N SER A 73 -27.36 -2.41 0.14
CA SER A 73 -27.47 -1.64 -1.08
C SER A 73 -27.15 -2.45 -2.34
N LEU A 74 -26.35 -3.50 -2.23
CA LEU A 74 -25.82 -4.26 -3.38
C LEU A 74 -26.42 -5.66 -3.54
N VAL A 75 -26.90 -6.29 -2.45
CA VAL A 75 -27.54 -7.61 -2.52
C VAL A 75 -28.72 -7.56 -3.47
N GLY A 76 -28.79 -8.55 -4.38
CA GLY A 76 -29.81 -8.67 -5.45
C GLY A 76 -29.42 -7.98 -6.77
N MET A 77 -28.35 -7.19 -6.83
CA MET A 77 -27.87 -6.60 -8.08
C MET A 77 -27.20 -7.66 -8.96
N GLU A 78 -27.30 -7.47 -10.25
CA GLU A 78 -26.68 -8.35 -11.26
C GLU A 78 -25.23 -7.98 -11.48
N ILE A 79 -24.30 -8.97 -11.38
CA ILE A 79 -22.85 -8.76 -11.52
C ILE A 79 -22.47 -8.20 -12.88
N GLU A 80 -23.25 -8.50 -13.93
CA GLU A 80 -23.06 -7.98 -15.28
C GLU A 80 -23.29 -6.47 -15.37
N ASN A 81 -24.06 -5.89 -14.44
CA ASN A 81 -24.25 -4.44 -14.31
C ASN A 81 -23.16 -3.80 -13.44
N LEU A 82 -21.90 -4.00 -13.82
CA LEU A 82 -20.75 -3.54 -13.03
C LEU A 82 -20.77 -2.04 -12.75
N ASP A 83 -21.06 -1.21 -13.76
CA ASP A 83 -21.14 0.25 -13.61
C ASP A 83 -22.21 0.67 -12.60
N GLY A 84 -23.38 0.03 -12.64
CA GLY A 84 -24.46 0.28 -11.69
C GLY A 84 -24.09 -0.12 -10.27
N ILE A 85 -23.38 -1.23 -10.09
CA ILE A 85 -22.87 -1.67 -8.79
C ILE A 85 -21.84 -0.68 -8.26
N MET A 86 -20.86 -0.27 -9.07
CA MET A 86 -19.84 0.70 -8.66
C MET A 86 -20.45 2.07 -8.31
N ALA A 87 -21.37 2.57 -9.10
CA ALA A 87 -22.09 3.80 -8.79
C ALA A 87 -22.83 3.70 -7.44
N LYS A 88 -23.48 2.57 -7.18
CA LYS A 88 -24.18 2.33 -5.92
C LYS A 88 -23.23 2.20 -4.74
N LEU A 89 -22.13 1.44 -4.87
CA LEU A 89 -21.08 1.28 -3.87
C LEU A 89 -20.48 2.62 -3.47
N HIS A 90 -20.16 3.48 -4.43
CA HIS A 90 -19.56 4.78 -4.14
C HIS A 90 -20.54 5.77 -3.51
N SER A 91 -21.85 5.67 -3.81
CA SER A 91 -22.86 6.61 -3.33
C SER A 91 -23.58 6.22 -2.04
N CYS A 92 -23.57 4.93 -1.65
CA CYS A 92 -24.36 4.45 -0.50
C CYS A 92 -23.90 4.97 0.87
N ILE A 93 -22.64 5.34 0.99
CA ILE A 93 -22.05 5.94 2.19
C ILE A 93 -20.91 6.89 1.80
N LEU A 94 -20.73 8.00 2.53
CA LEU A 94 -19.60 8.91 2.30
C LEU A 94 -18.31 8.36 2.90
N LYS A 95 -17.15 8.64 2.26
CA LYS A 95 -15.84 8.15 2.71
C LYS A 95 -15.83 6.63 2.88
N ASN A 96 -15.35 6.10 4.01
CA ASN A 96 -15.24 4.66 4.30
C ASN A 96 -14.52 3.90 3.18
N THR A 97 -13.38 4.45 2.76
CA THR A 97 -12.66 4.01 1.55
C THR A 97 -12.14 2.58 1.66
N SER A 98 -11.66 2.15 2.85
CA SER A 98 -11.20 0.78 3.06
C SER A 98 -12.35 -0.24 2.92
N ALA A 99 -13.53 0.07 3.47
CA ALA A 99 -14.71 -0.78 3.32
C ALA A 99 -15.16 -0.89 1.86
N LYS A 100 -15.17 0.24 1.13
CA LYS A 100 -15.52 0.27 -0.29
C LYS A 100 -14.51 -0.49 -1.14
N ALA A 101 -13.21 -0.30 -0.89
CA ALA A 101 -12.15 -1.00 -1.61
C ALA A 101 -12.26 -2.52 -1.45
N ALA A 102 -12.53 -3.02 -0.23
CA ALA A 102 -12.70 -4.44 0.00
C ALA A 102 -13.89 -5.03 -0.79
N VAL A 103 -15.03 -4.32 -0.82
CA VAL A 103 -16.20 -4.76 -1.57
C VAL A 103 -15.97 -4.63 -3.08
N ASP A 104 -15.32 -3.56 -3.54
CA ASP A 104 -14.91 -3.34 -4.93
C ASP A 104 -14.04 -4.51 -5.44
N MET A 105 -12.95 -4.85 -4.72
CA MET A 105 -12.10 -5.99 -5.04
C MET A 105 -12.88 -7.30 -5.14
N ALA A 106 -13.78 -7.56 -4.19
CA ALA A 106 -14.60 -8.77 -4.19
C ALA A 106 -15.58 -8.84 -5.37
N ILE A 107 -16.14 -7.70 -5.79
CA ILE A 107 -17.02 -7.58 -6.96
C ILE A 107 -16.22 -7.83 -8.25
N TYR A 108 -15.07 -7.20 -8.41
CA TYR A 108 -14.22 -7.40 -9.59
C TYR A 108 -13.67 -8.81 -9.68
N ASP A 109 -13.32 -9.45 -8.56
CA ASP A 109 -12.92 -10.85 -8.52
C ASP A 109 -14.06 -11.76 -9.01
N LEU A 110 -15.28 -11.56 -8.51
CA LEU A 110 -16.46 -12.30 -8.91
C LEU A 110 -16.82 -12.04 -10.39
N TYR A 111 -16.77 -10.78 -10.83
CA TYR A 111 -17.03 -10.39 -12.22
C TYR A 111 -16.04 -11.06 -13.19
N ALA A 112 -14.74 -11.06 -12.87
CA ALA A 112 -13.73 -11.70 -13.69
C ALA A 112 -13.94 -13.22 -13.78
N LYS A 113 -14.32 -13.87 -12.67
CA LYS A 113 -14.70 -15.30 -12.63
C LYS A 113 -15.93 -15.59 -13.50
N ASN A 114 -16.95 -14.72 -13.45
CA ASN A 114 -18.12 -14.83 -14.32
C ASN A 114 -17.76 -14.77 -15.81
N LEU A 115 -16.78 -13.96 -16.17
CA LEU A 115 -16.27 -13.87 -17.54
C LEU A 115 -15.32 -15.03 -17.92
N GLY A 116 -14.95 -15.89 -16.97
CA GLY A 116 -13.95 -16.95 -17.18
C GLY A 116 -12.56 -16.41 -17.50
N GLN A 117 -12.24 -15.19 -17.04
CA GLN A 117 -10.98 -14.50 -17.31
C GLN A 117 -10.24 -14.13 -16.02
N PRO A 118 -8.89 -14.17 -16.01
CA PRO A 118 -8.12 -13.57 -14.91
C PRO A 118 -8.40 -12.06 -14.79
N LEU A 119 -8.53 -11.56 -13.56
CA LEU A 119 -8.87 -10.17 -13.29
C LEU A 119 -7.92 -9.17 -13.98
N TYR A 120 -6.61 -9.43 -14.00
CA TYR A 120 -5.67 -8.53 -14.66
C TYR A 120 -5.96 -8.33 -16.15
N LYS A 121 -6.50 -9.33 -16.85
CA LYS A 121 -6.92 -9.22 -18.26
C LYS A 121 -8.18 -8.38 -18.41
N VAL A 122 -9.15 -8.58 -17.50
CA VAL A 122 -10.39 -7.77 -17.45
C VAL A 122 -10.07 -6.29 -17.26
N LEU A 123 -9.04 -5.99 -16.45
CA LEU A 123 -8.54 -4.63 -16.23
C LEU A 123 -7.60 -4.11 -17.33
N GLY A 124 -7.45 -4.84 -18.46
CA GLY A 124 -6.64 -4.42 -19.59
C GLY A 124 -5.14 -4.76 -19.49
N GLY A 125 -4.74 -5.50 -18.48
CA GLY A 125 -3.36 -5.94 -18.28
C GLY A 125 -2.91 -6.93 -19.37
N ARG A 126 -1.67 -6.75 -19.85
CA ARG A 126 -1.05 -7.59 -20.90
C ARG A 126 0.18 -8.34 -20.42
N LYS A 127 0.91 -7.76 -19.46
CA LYS A 127 2.12 -8.38 -18.91
C LYS A 127 1.74 -9.48 -17.89
N THR A 128 2.44 -10.60 -17.97
CA THR A 128 2.30 -11.72 -17.04
C THR A 128 3.45 -11.81 -16.05
N GLN A 129 4.50 -11.01 -16.25
CA GLN A 129 5.66 -10.91 -15.37
C GLN A 129 6.03 -9.44 -15.17
N PHE A 130 6.34 -9.10 -13.94
CA PHE A 130 6.87 -7.79 -13.52
C PHE A 130 7.71 -7.98 -12.26
N GLU A 131 8.67 -7.09 -12.09
CA GLU A 131 9.49 -7.05 -10.88
C GLU A 131 8.73 -6.31 -9.76
N THR A 132 8.93 -6.76 -8.52
CA THR A 132 8.45 -6.07 -7.33
C THR A 132 9.62 -5.74 -6.41
N ASP A 133 9.47 -4.75 -5.55
CA ASP A 133 10.40 -4.49 -4.47
C ASP A 133 10.10 -5.34 -3.23
N ILE A 134 11.08 -5.40 -2.32
CA ILE A 134 10.93 -5.91 -0.96
C ILE A 134 11.22 -4.79 0.03
N THR A 135 10.40 -4.69 1.07
CA THR A 135 10.59 -3.67 2.09
C THR A 135 11.61 -4.08 3.15
N ILE A 136 12.60 -3.21 3.38
CA ILE A 136 13.56 -3.29 4.48
C ILE A 136 13.05 -2.39 5.62
N SER A 137 12.69 -2.97 6.74
CA SER A 137 12.16 -2.26 7.92
C SER A 137 13.20 -1.36 8.59
N VAL A 138 12.75 -0.32 9.32
CA VAL A 138 13.64 0.54 10.11
C VAL A 138 14.19 -0.23 11.30
N ASN A 139 15.49 -0.48 11.29
CA ASN A 139 16.24 -1.20 12.31
C ASN A 139 17.65 -0.55 12.50
N PRO A 140 18.51 -1.04 13.40
CA PRO A 140 19.93 -0.70 13.41
C PRO A 140 20.60 -0.97 12.06
N ILE A 141 21.64 -0.19 11.73
CA ILE A 141 22.27 -0.21 10.39
C ILE A 141 22.75 -1.61 10.00
N ASP A 142 23.39 -2.32 10.88
CA ASP A 142 23.90 -3.68 10.67
C ASP A 142 22.80 -4.70 10.37
N GLU A 143 21.67 -4.59 11.05
CA GLU A 143 20.47 -5.40 10.78
C GLU A 143 19.90 -5.08 9.41
N MET A 144 19.73 -3.78 9.08
CA MET A 144 19.21 -3.35 7.77
C MET A 144 20.13 -3.79 6.61
N VAL A 145 21.44 -3.75 6.80
CA VAL A 145 22.41 -4.25 5.83
C VAL A 145 22.28 -5.77 5.66
N SER A 146 22.16 -6.51 6.76
CA SER A 146 21.96 -7.96 6.73
C SER A 146 20.67 -8.35 6.00
N ASP A 147 19.55 -7.66 6.31
CA ASP A 147 18.25 -7.89 5.66
C ASP A 147 18.31 -7.56 4.16
N SER A 148 19.01 -6.49 3.79
CA SER A 148 19.20 -6.10 2.40
C SER A 148 20.00 -7.13 1.61
N LEU A 149 21.10 -7.64 2.17
CA LEU A 149 21.91 -8.69 1.54
C LEU A 149 21.12 -9.99 1.40
N LYS A 150 20.33 -10.35 2.40
CA LYS A 150 19.43 -11.50 2.32
C LYS A 150 18.39 -11.33 1.22
N ALA A 151 17.73 -10.18 1.12
CA ALA A 151 16.76 -9.89 0.09
C ALA A 151 17.36 -10.03 -1.32
N VAL A 152 18.58 -9.53 -1.53
CA VAL A 152 19.31 -9.68 -2.80
C VAL A 152 19.64 -11.15 -3.07
N ALA A 153 20.07 -11.91 -2.06
CA ALA A 153 20.33 -13.34 -2.19
C ALA A 153 19.06 -14.14 -2.52
N ASP A 154 17.89 -13.69 -2.05
CA ASP A 154 16.58 -14.25 -2.35
C ASP A 154 16.06 -13.85 -3.76
N GLY A 155 16.82 -13.02 -4.52
CA GLY A 155 16.54 -12.66 -5.91
C GLY A 155 15.84 -11.32 -6.12
N PHE A 156 15.70 -10.48 -5.10
CA PHE A 156 15.15 -9.14 -5.25
C PHE A 156 16.22 -8.15 -5.75
N ASN A 157 15.90 -7.44 -6.82
CA ASN A 157 16.75 -6.40 -7.41
C ASN A 157 16.33 -4.98 -7.02
N ILE A 158 15.19 -4.83 -6.34
CA ILE A 158 14.64 -3.55 -5.89
C ILE A 158 14.38 -3.63 -4.39
N LEU A 159 14.97 -2.72 -3.63
CA LEU A 159 14.79 -2.62 -2.19
C LEU A 159 14.06 -1.31 -1.83
N LYS A 160 12.92 -1.41 -1.14
CA LYS A 160 12.22 -0.27 -0.54
C LYS A 160 12.67 -0.13 0.91
N VAL A 161 13.52 0.85 1.18
CA VAL A 161 14.15 1.04 2.50
C VAL A 161 13.35 2.04 3.33
N LYS A 162 12.83 1.61 4.47
CA LYS A 162 12.11 2.48 5.41
C LYS A 162 13.10 3.32 6.22
N VAL A 163 12.79 4.63 6.34
CA VAL A 163 13.56 5.64 7.07
C VAL A 163 12.61 6.59 7.84
N GLY A 164 13.01 7.81 8.18
CA GLY A 164 12.11 8.84 8.71
C GLY A 164 12.18 9.04 10.22
N LYS A 165 12.98 8.27 10.96
CA LYS A 165 13.05 8.36 12.43
C LYS A 165 14.17 9.25 12.96
N GLU A 166 15.31 9.33 12.26
CA GLU A 166 16.53 9.92 12.83
C GLU A 166 17.17 10.99 11.94
N GLY A 167 16.43 11.54 10.98
CA GLY A 167 16.87 12.65 10.15
C GLY A 167 18.13 12.32 9.34
N LEU A 168 19.21 13.11 9.49
CA LEU A 168 20.46 12.91 8.73
C LEU A 168 21.15 11.56 8.98
N LYS A 169 20.84 10.84 10.05
CA LYS A 169 21.36 9.47 10.24
C LYS A 169 20.76 8.49 9.23
N ASP A 170 19.61 8.81 8.64
CA ASP A 170 19.02 8.01 7.58
C ASP A 170 19.93 7.95 6.34
N VAL A 171 20.70 9.01 6.07
CA VAL A 171 21.72 9.01 5.00
C VAL A 171 22.79 7.93 5.23
N ALA A 172 23.28 7.79 6.47
CA ALA A 172 24.27 6.77 6.79
C ALA A 172 23.71 5.34 6.65
N ARG A 173 22.41 5.14 6.92
CA ARG A 173 21.73 3.85 6.68
C ARG A 173 21.76 3.48 5.20
N ILE A 174 21.31 4.41 4.36
CA ILE A 174 21.27 4.21 2.91
C ILE A 174 22.65 4.02 2.33
N GLU A 175 23.65 4.80 2.79
CA GLU A 175 25.04 4.65 2.37
C GLU A 175 25.60 3.27 2.71
N ALA A 176 25.35 2.76 3.93
CA ALA A 176 25.78 1.43 4.33
C ALA A 176 25.13 0.32 3.50
N ILE A 177 23.81 0.44 3.24
CA ILE A 177 23.07 -0.50 2.38
C ILE A 177 23.64 -0.46 0.96
N ARG A 178 23.77 0.72 0.34
CA ARG A 178 24.31 0.88 -1.02
C ARG A 178 25.69 0.27 -1.15
N LYS A 179 26.56 0.51 -0.18
CA LYS A 179 27.91 -0.08 -0.14
C LYS A 179 27.88 -1.61 -0.08
N ALA A 180 26.91 -2.18 0.63
CA ALA A 180 26.80 -3.63 0.80
C ALA A 180 26.19 -4.34 -0.42
N VAL A 181 25.12 -3.78 -1.00
CA VAL A 181 24.37 -4.41 -2.10
C VAL A 181 24.95 -4.09 -3.49
N GLY A 182 25.83 -3.10 -3.59
CA GLY A 182 26.45 -2.70 -4.87
C GLY A 182 25.59 -1.71 -5.67
N PRO A 183 26.08 -1.25 -6.84
CA PRO A 183 25.44 -0.22 -7.66
C PRO A 183 24.22 -0.71 -8.44
N ASP A 184 24.12 -2.01 -8.75
CA ASP A 184 23.12 -2.55 -9.65
C ASP A 184 21.73 -2.75 -8.99
N VAL A 185 21.68 -2.77 -7.65
CA VAL A 185 20.43 -2.89 -6.90
C VAL A 185 19.73 -1.55 -6.83
N ILE A 186 18.46 -1.50 -7.24
CA ILE A 186 17.64 -0.28 -7.17
C ILE A 186 17.23 -0.03 -5.71
N LEU A 187 17.52 1.19 -5.21
CA LEU A 187 17.12 1.62 -3.89
C LEU A 187 16.00 2.66 -3.97
N ARG A 188 14.88 2.37 -3.32
CA ARG A 188 13.78 3.28 -3.05
C ARG A 188 13.75 3.60 -1.57
N VAL A 189 13.49 4.84 -1.23
CA VAL A 189 13.46 5.31 0.16
C VAL A 189 12.06 5.72 0.51
N ASP A 190 11.53 5.24 1.65
CA ASP A 190 10.23 5.63 2.15
C ASP A 190 10.36 6.20 3.56
N ALA A 191 10.07 7.49 3.69
CA ALA A 191 10.15 8.22 4.95
C ALA A 191 8.87 8.17 5.77
N ASN A 192 7.76 7.66 5.22
CA ASN A 192 6.44 7.57 5.86
C ASN A 192 6.08 8.83 6.66
N GLN A 193 6.14 10.00 6.03
CA GLN A 193 5.81 11.30 6.63
C GLN A 193 6.79 11.75 7.75
N GLY A 194 7.96 11.13 7.88
CA GLY A 194 8.84 11.28 9.05
C GLY A 194 9.70 12.54 9.07
N TRP A 195 9.78 13.31 7.98
CA TRP A 195 10.64 14.50 7.90
C TRP A 195 9.85 15.80 7.79
N THR A 196 10.48 16.90 8.17
CA THR A 196 10.00 18.24 7.81
C THR A 196 10.41 18.59 6.36
N PRO A 197 9.75 19.55 5.67
CA PRO A 197 10.14 19.92 4.31
C PRO A 197 11.61 20.32 4.17
N LYS A 198 12.15 21.06 5.14
CA LYS A 198 13.56 21.48 5.14
C LYS A 198 14.52 20.31 5.38
N ASP A 199 14.17 19.41 6.30
CA ASP A 199 14.98 18.23 6.55
C ASP A 199 14.95 17.27 5.36
N SER A 200 13.79 17.11 4.72
CA SER A 200 13.66 16.31 3.49
C SER A 200 14.66 16.76 2.43
N VAL A 201 14.69 18.06 2.12
CA VAL A 201 15.64 18.63 1.15
C VAL A 201 17.09 18.38 1.57
N ARG A 202 17.43 18.58 2.84
CA ARG A 202 18.81 18.36 3.34
C ARG A 202 19.23 16.90 3.26
N ILE A 203 18.33 15.98 3.62
CA ILE A 203 18.59 14.54 3.64
C ILE A 203 18.73 14.01 2.21
N ILE A 204 17.78 14.37 1.33
CA ILE A 204 17.78 13.91 -0.06
C ILE A 204 19.02 14.44 -0.80
N ARG A 205 19.32 15.74 -0.68
CA ARG A 205 20.55 16.31 -1.27
C ARG A 205 21.81 15.65 -0.72
N ALA A 206 21.86 15.34 0.57
CA ALA A 206 23.02 14.63 1.13
C ALA A 206 23.16 13.19 0.57
N MET A 207 22.09 12.54 0.14
CA MET A 207 22.13 11.29 -0.60
C MET A 207 22.61 11.50 -2.04
N GLU A 208 22.09 12.54 -2.72
CA GLU A 208 22.50 12.94 -4.07
C GLU A 208 23.99 13.29 -4.14
N ASP A 209 24.47 14.14 -3.23
CA ASP A 209 25.87 14.58 -3.15
C ASP A 209 26.87 13.42 -2.91
N ARG A 210 26.40 12.35 -2.30
CA ARG A 210 27.19 11.10 -2.08
C ARG A 210 27.06 10.10 -3.21
N GLY A 211 26.25 10.39 -4.22
CA GLY A 211 26.03 9.48 -5.36
C GLY A 211 25.39 8.17 -4.94
N LEU A 212 24.44 8.19 -4.00
CA LEU A 212 23.76 6.98 -3.53
C LEU A 212 22.75 6.41 -4.52
N ASP A 213 22.49 7.10 -5.62
CA ASP A 213 21.65 6.66 -6.74
C ASP A 213 20.28 6.12 -6.28
N ILE A 214 19.47 7.01 -5.69
CA ILE A 214 18.14 6.70 -5.19
C ILE A 214 17.11 6.86 -6.31
N ASP A 215 16.37 5.79 -6.60
CA ASP A 215 15.33 5.75 -7.64
C ASP A 215 14.19 6.75 -7.35
N LEU A 216 13.70 6.76 -6.11
CA LEU A 216 12.70 7.70 -5.62
C LEU A 216 12.71 7.81 -4.09
N VAL A 217 12.12 8.92 -3.60
CA VAL A 217 11.79 9.09 -2.17
C VAL A 217 10.27 9.21 -2.02
N GLU A 218 9.69 8.29 -1.25
CA GLU A 218 8.26 8.20 -0.99
C GLU A 218 7.89 8.95 0.29
N GLN A 219 6.82 9.72 0.21
CA GLN A 219 6.15 10.48 1.27
C GLN A 219 7.09 11.06 2.33
N PRO A 220 7.97 12.01 1.95
CA PRO A 220 8.94 12.58 2.88
C PRO A 220 8.30 13.41 4.00
N VAL A 221 7.21 14.12 3.71
CA VAL A 221 6.52 15.03 4.63
C VAL A 221 5.11 14.56 4.97
N HIS A 222 4.49 15.19 5.97
CA HIS A 222 3.14 14.85 6.42
C HIS A 222 2.12 14.84 5.26
N ALA A 223 1.19 13.88 5.28
CA ALA A 223 0.20 13.62 4.22
C ALA A 223 -0.59 14.86 3.78
N HIS A 224 -0.92 15.75 4.72
CA HIS A 224 -1.68 16.98 4.45
C HIS A 224 -0.80 18.21 4.15
N ASP A 225 0.52 18.05 4.11
CA ASP A 225 1.45 19.15 3.76
C ASP A 225 1.75 19.15 2.26
N PHE A 226 0.75 19.49 1.45
CA PHE A 226 0.90 19.59 -0.01
C PHE A 226 1.91 20.67 -0.42
N ALA A 227 1.98 21.79 0.34
CA ALA A 227 2.96 22.84 0.09
C ALA A 227 4.38 22.34 0.37
N GLY A 228 4.57 21.56 1.43
CA GLY A 228 5.82 20.89 1.74
C GLY A 228 6.23 19.87 0.67
N MET A 229 5.29 19.04 0.17
CA MET A 229 5.55 18.13 -0.94
C MET A 229 6.02 18.87 -2.19
N GLN A 230 5.30 19.92 -2.59
CA GLN A 230 5.67 20.77 -3.73
C GLN A 230 7.06 21.41 -3.53
N PHE A 231 7.33 21.93 -2.33
CA PHE A 231 8.62 22.52 -1.99
C PHE A 231 9.75 21.51 -2.13
N VAL A 232 9.61 20.30 -1.54
CA VAL A 232 10.63 19.26 -1.63
C VAL A 232 10.87 18.84 -3.08
N THR A 233 9.81 18.55 -3.83
CA THR A 233 9.89 18.15 -5.25
C THR A 233 10.63 19.19 -6.09
N GLY A 234 10.42 20.48 -5.83
CA GLY A 234 11.10 21.56 -6.56
C GLY A 234 12.56 21.81 -6.14
N GLN A 235 13.06 21.18 -5.08
CA GLN A 235 14.38 21.43 -4.50
C GLN A 235 15.38 20.29 -4.68
N VAL A 236 14.96 19.11 -5.11
CA VAL A 236 15.79 17.93 -5.26
C VAL A 236 15.72 17.37 -6.69
N ALA A 237 16.75 16.63 -7.11
CA ALA A 237 16.77 15.96 -8.41
C ALA A 237 16.08 14.57 -8.33
N THR A 238 16.16 13.91 -7.18
CA THR A 238 15.52 12.61 -6.94
C THR A 238 14.00 12.71 -7.05
N PRO A 239 13.32 11.84 -7.80
CA PRO A 239 11.87 11.81 -7.90
C PRO A 239 11.19 11.65 -6.53
N ILE A 240 10.09 12.39 -6.31
CA ILE A 240 9.29 12.31 -5.09
C ILE A 240 7.95 11.62 -5.42
N LEU A 241 7.63 10.57 -4.66
CA LEU A 241 6.39 9.82 -4.77
C LEU A 241 5.43 10.20 -3.64
N ALA A 242 4.18 10.49 -3.99
CA ALA A 242 3.11 10.70 -3.03
C ALA A 242 2.41 9.38 -2.74
N ASP A 243 2.31 8.99 -1.46
CA ASP A 243 1.55 7.84 -0.97
C ASP A 243 0.35 8.32 -0.16
N GLU A 244 0.52 8.60 1.13
CA GLU A 244 -0.57 8.99 2.03
C GLU A 244 -1.20 10.37 1.70
N SER A 245 -0.61 11.10 0.75
CA SER A 245 -1.18 12.37 0.25
C SER A 245 -2.20 12.18 -0.88
N VAL A 246 -2.28 11.01 -1.53
CA VAL A 246 -3.11 10.79 -2.73
C VAL A 246 -3.88 9.48 -2.63
N PHE A 247 -5.18 9.56 -2.37
CA PHE A 247 -6.10 8.41 -2.27
C PHE A 247 -7.10 8.31 -3.43
N SER A 248 -7.14 9.28 -4.31
CA SER A 248 -8.02 9.29 -5.50
C SER A 248 -7.48 10.24 -6.57
N VAL A 249 -8.01 10.10 -7.76
CA VAL A 249 -7.83 11.03 -8.88
C VAL A 249 -8.63 12.30 -8.64
#